data_b2f8764d2b1c3192d6345ce0e6de5b95
#
_entry.id   b2f8764d2b1c3192d6345ce0e6de5b95
#
_cell.length_a   1.000
_cell.length_b   1.000
_cell.length_c   1.000
_cell.angle_alpha   90.00
_cell.angle_beta   90.00
_cell.angle_gamma   90.00
#
_symmetry.space_group_name_H-M   'P 1'
#
loop_
_entity.id
_entity.type
_entity.pdbx_description
1 polymer ?
#
loop_
_entity_poly.entity_id
_entity_poly.type
_entity_poly.pdbx_seq_one_letter_code
_entity_poly.pdbx_strand_id
1 'polypeptide(L)'
;MKKKFCKIVLIMTIFKDINKFKNNNALITETNEVLNYRTIFNIIDKICKKINSRSLVFLVCGNNPESILGYMSFLKADCAVALLEEKINYKSLKNLVDIYKPNYLFVKKNVFKFDDYEQVLTFKDFDLIKRKTS
;
A
#
# COMPACT_ATOMS: atom_id res chain seq x y z
N MET A 1 -19.92 9.01 -12.66
CA MET A 1 -20.41 9.27 -11.31
C MET A 1 -20.86 8.02 -10.56
N LYS A 2 -21.71 7.18 -11.17
CA LYS A 2 -22.21 5.95 -10.51
C LYS A 2 -21.11 4.96 -10.13
N LYS A 3 -20.11 4.74 -11.01
CA LYS A 3 -19.00 3.80 -10.73
C LYS A 3 -18.16 4.24 -9.53
N LYS A 4 -17.89 5.54 -9.40
CA LYS A 4 -17.10 6.10 -8.30
C LYS A 4 -17.87 5.98 -6.98
N PHE A 5 -19.17 6.27 -7.00
CA PHE A 5 -20.02 6.14 -5.81
C PHE A 5 -20.09 4.70 -5.33
N CYS A 6 -20.27 3.74 -6.23
CA CYS A 6 -20.31 2.31 -5.89
C CYS A 6 -18.99 1.85 -5.28
N LYS A 7 -17.85 2.29 -5.82
CA LYS A 7 -16.53 1.96 -5.29
C LYS A 7 -16.34 2.49 -3.87
N ILE A 8 -16.73 3.73 -3.62
CA ILE A 8 -16.64 4.34 -2.28
C ILE A 8 -17.52 3.58 -1.28
N VAL A 9 -18.75 3.27 -1.66
CA VAL A 9 -19.68 2.52 -0.80
C VAL A 9 -19.12 1.14 -0.48
N LEU A 10 -18.57 0.43 -1.47
CA LEU A 10 -17.98 -0.89 -1.28
C LEU A 10 -16.79 -0.83 -0.31
N ILE A 11 -15.87 0.12 -0.49
CA ILE A 11 -14.72 0.31 0.39
C ILE A 11 -15.19 0.64 1.81
N MET A 12 -16.14 1.56 1.96
CA MET A 12 -16.69 1.92 3.27
C MET A 12 -17.36 0.73 3.95
N THR A 13 -18.05 -0.11 3.21
CA THR A 13 -18.69 -1.32 3.75
C THR A 13 -17.65 -2.29 4.30
N ILE A 14 -16.58 -2.54 3.53
CA ILE A 14 -15.50 -3.43 3.95
C ILE A 14 -14.85 -2.93 5.25
N PHE A 15 -14.48 -1.65 5.30
CA PHE A 15 -13.81 -1.09 6.47
C PHE A 15 -14.74 -0.83 7.65
N LYS A 16 -16.04 -0.65 7.42
CA LYS A 16 -17.04 -0.47 8.48
C LYS A 16 -17.18 -1.71 9.36
N ASP A 17 -17.17 -2.89 8.75
CA ASP A 17 -17.33 -4.14 9.48
C ASP A 17 -16.10 -4.49 10.33
N ILE A 18 -14.92 -3.97 9.96
CA ILE A 18 -13.68 -4.19 10.72
C ILE A 18 -13.81 -3.69 12.16
N ASN A 19 -14.52 -2.57 12.40
CA ASN A 19 -14.71 -2.02 13.75
C ASN A 19 -15.45 -2.96 14.70
N LYS A 20 -16.34 -3.80 14.18
CA LYS A 20 -17.08 -4.77 15.01
C LYS A 20 -16.16 -5.85 15.57
N PHE A 21 -15.04 -6.11 14.91
CA PHE A 21 -14.12 -7.19 15.24
C PHE A 21 -12.74 -6.68 15.67
N LYS A 22 -12.68 -5.44 16.17
CA LYS A 22 -11.41 -4.74 16.47
C LYS A 22 -10.47 -5.50 17.39
N ASN A 23 -11.01 -6.34 18.27
CA ASN A 23 -10.20 -7.11 19.22
C ASN A 23 -9.88 -8.52 18.71
N ASN A 24 -10.40 -8.90 17.54
CA ASN A 24 -10.12 -10.20 16.95
C ASN A 24 -8.80 -10.18 16.18
N ASN A 25 -8.16 -11.34 16.11
CA ASN A 25 -6.93 -11.49 15.34
C ASN A 25 -7.24 -11.41 13.85
N ALA A 26 -6.46 -10.63 13.12
CA ALA A 26 -6.62 -10.44 11.69
C ALA A 26 -5.49 -11.05 10.89
N LEU A 27 -4.26 -10.95 11.39
CA LEU A 27 -3.07 -11.47 10.73
C LEU A 27 -2.18 -12.15 11.76
N ILE A 28 -1.60 -13.28 11.35
CA ILE A 28 -0.55 -13.96 12.10
C ILE A 28 0.63 -14.08 11.15
N THR A 29 1.77 -13.54 11.57
CA THR A 29 2.99 -13.54 10.75
C THR A 29 3.74 -14.86 10.89
N GLU A 30 4.73 -15.08 10.03
CA GLU A 30 5.61 -16.25 10.10
C GLU A 30 6.38 -16.32 11.42
N THR A 31 6.62 -15.18 12.05
CA THR A 31 7.27 -15.09 13.38
C THR A 31 6.27 -15.17 14.52
N ASN A 32 5.04 -15.59 14.25
CA ASN A 32 3.94 -15.71 15.21
C ASN A 32 3.53 -14.36 15.85
N GLU A 33 3.88 -13.24 15.24
CA GLU A 33 3.34 -11.95 15.63
C GLU A 33 1.86 -11.91 15.25
N VAL A 34 1.01 -11.56 16.20
CA VAL A 34 -0.43 -11.48 16.00
C VAL A 34 -0.84 -10.02 15.90
N LEU A 35 -1.52 -9.66 14.80
CA LEU A 35 -2.07 -8.32 14.61
C LEU A 35 -3.59 -8.41 14.66
N ASN A 36 -4.19 -7.68 15.61
CA ASN A 36 -5.64 -7.59 15.66
C ASN A 36 -6.15 -6.50 14.70
N TYR A 37 -7.45 -6.46 14.47
CA TYR A 37 -8.04 -5.50 13.54
C TYR A 37 -7.82 -4.05 13.95
N ARG A 38 -7.78 -3.77 15.25
CA ARG A 38 -7.51 -2.40 15.74
C ARG A 38 -6.13 -1.93 15.31
N THR A 39 -5.11 -2.76 15.52
CA THR A 39 -3.73 -2.45 15.13
C THR A 39 -3.63 -2.23 13.63
N ILE A 40 -4.24 -3.12 12.85
CA ILE A 40 -4.29 -3.01 11.39
C ILE A 40 -4.93 -1.70 10.97
N PHE A 41 -6.07 -1.35 11.58
CA PHE A 41 -6.79 -0.14 11.25
C PHE A 41 -5.95 1.12 11.51
N ASN A 42 -5.23 1.14 12.63
CA ASN A 42 -4.34 2.24 12.97
C ASN A 42 -3.19 2.38 11.96
N ILE A 43 -2.62 1.26 11.52
CA ILE A 43 -1.55 1.25 10.51
C ILE A 43 -2.09 1.78 9.17
N ILE A 44 -3.25 1.30 8.74
CA ILE A 44 -3.89 1.73 7.50
C ILE A 44 -4.15 3.23 7.51
N ASP A 45 -4.70 3.75 8.61
CA ASP A 45 -4.94 5.19 8.73
C ASP A 45 -3.65 6.01 8.64
N LYS A 46 -2.59 5.52 9.28
CA LYS A 46 -1.29 6.18 9.27
C LYS A 46 -0.71 6.25 7.85
N ILE A 47 -0.81 5.17 7.10
CA ILE A 47 -0.34 5.13 5.72
C ILE A 47 -1.22 6.02 4.83
N CYS A 48 -2.54 5.93 4.97
CA CYS A 48 -3.49 6.71 4.19
C CYS A 48 -3.27 8.21 4.30
N LYS A 49 -2.89 8.71 5.48
CA LYS A 49 -2.64 10.14 5.69
C LYS A 49 -1.45 10.66 4.88
N LYS A 50 -0.59 9.79 4.39
CA LYS A 50 0.58 10.15 3.60
C LYS A 50 0.36 10.05 2.11
N ILE A 51 -0.82 9.63 1.67
CA ILE A 51 -1.11 9.33 0.27
C ILE A 51 -2.18 10.27 -0.26
N ASN A 52 -1.91 10.87 -1.43
CA ASN A 52 -2.91 11.63 -2.15
C ASN A 52 -3.87 10.67 -2.85
N SER A 53 -5.18 10.95 -2.75
CA SER A 53 -6.19 10.13 -3.42
C SER A 53 -6.02 10.17 -4.94
N ARG A 54 -6.55 9.16 -5.61
CA ARG A 54 -6.55 9.02 -7.08
C ARG A 54 -5.13 8.95 -7.68
N SER A 55 -4.18 8.48 -6.89
CA SER A 55 -2.82 8.27 -7.34
C SER A 55 -2.65 6.87 -7.93
N LEU A 56 -1.64 6.72 -8.78
CA LEU A 56 -1.20 5.41 -9.23
C LEU A 56 -0.08 4.94 -8.29
N VAL A 57 -0.23 3.74 -7.75
CA VAL A 57 0.74 3.14 -6.83
C VAL A 57 1.23 1.81 -7.41
N PHE A 58 2.54 1.63 -7.46
CA PHE A 58 3.13 0.31 -7.72
C PHE A 58 3.49 -0.32 -6.38
N LEU A 59 2.91 -1.48 -6.12
CA LEU A 59 3.19 -2.28 -4.94
C LEU A 59 3.96 -3.52 -5.37
N VAL A 60 5.24 -3.60 -4.98
CA VAL A 60 6.03 -4.81 -5.17
C VAL A 60 5.70 -5.74 -4.01
N CYS A 61 4.75 -6.64 -4.25
CA CYS A 61 4.12 -7.42 -3.19
C CYS A 61 4.71 -8.81 -3.04
N GLY A 62 4.86 -9.20 -1.78
CA GLY A 62 5.21 -10.55 -1.39
C GLY A 62 4.18 -11.11 -0.43
N ASN A 63 4.45 -12.30 0.10
CA ASN A 63 3.60 -12.93 1.09
C ASN A 63 4.00 -12.44 2.49
N ASN A 64 3.70 -11.18 2.78
CA ASN A 64 4.07 -10.53 4.03
C ASN A 64 3.00 -9.54 4.47
N PRO A 65 2.96 -9.18 5.78
CA PRO A 65 1.96 -8.24 6.30
C PRO A 65 2.07 -6.86 5.68
N GLU A 66 3.28 -6.40 5.36
CA GLU A 66 3.48 -5.07 4.77
C GLU A 66 2.73 -4.93 3.45
N SER A 67 2.80 -5.96 2.59
CA SER A 67 2.10 -5.96 1.31
C SER A 67 0.59 -5.90 1.48
N ILE A 68 0.04 -6.68 2.41
CA ILE A 68 -1.39 -6.70 2.68
C ILE A 68 -1.86 -5.34 3.21
N LEU A 69 -1.16 -4.81 4.20
CA LEU A 69 -1.53 -3.55 4.83
C LEU A 69 -1.35 -2.37 3.88
N GLY A 70 -0.30 -2.40 3.07
CA GLY A 70 -0.10 -1.41 2.02
C GLY A 70 -1.23 -1.42 1.01
N TYR A 71 -1.58 -2.60 0.51
CA TYR A 71 -2.67 -2.76 -0.45
C TYR A 71 -4.00 -2.21 0.09
N MET A 72 -4.34 -2.59 1.31
CA MET A 72 -5.57 -2.09 1.96
C MET A 72 -5.54 -0.57 2.13
N SER A 73 -4.39 -0.02 2.49
CA SER A 73 -4.22 1.43 2.65
C SER A 73 -4.43 2.18 1.34
N PHE A 74 -3.86 1.66 0.25
CA PHE A 74 -4.01 2.28 -1.08
C PHE A 74 -5.44 2.20 -1.58
N LEU A 75 -6.13 1.09 -1.33
CA LEU A 75 -7.55 0.98 -1.66
C LEU A 75 -8.39 1.98 -0.87
N LYS A 76 -8.12 2.10 0.43
CA LYS A 76 -8.83 3.07 1.27
C LYS A 76 -8.60 4.50 0.80
N ALA A 77 -7.40 4.81 0.33
CA ALA A 77 -7.06 6.12 -0.20
C ALA A 77 -7.59 6.37 -1.62
N ASP A 78 -8.37 5.44 -2.17
CA ASP A 78 -8.94 5.52 -3.53
C ASP A 78 -7.87 5.64 -4.62
N CYS A 79 -6.81 4.86 -4.49
CA CYS A 79 -5.72 4.79 -5.46
C CYS A 79 -5.90 3.62 -6.42
N ALA A 80 -5.34 3.76 -7.62
CA ALA A 80 -5.14 2.64 -8.52
C ALA A 80 -3.85 1.92 -8.13
N VAL A 81 -3.93 0.62 -7.88
CA VAL A 81 -2.76 -0.16 -7.44
C VAL A 81 -2.40 -1.19 -8.48
N ALA A 82 -1.15 -1.13 -8.93
CA ALA A 82 -0.57 -2.19 -9.75
C ALA A 82 0.26 -3.10 -8.85
N LEU A 83 -0.13 -4.37 -8.79
CA LEU A 83 0.59 -5.37 -8.01
C LEU A 83 1.68 -5.97 -8.87
N LEU A 84 2.92 -5.84 -8.41
CA LEU A 84 4.09 -6.35 -9.10
C LEU A 84 4.70 -7.50 -8.31
N GLU A 85 5.30 -8.44 -9.02
CA GLU A 85 5.90 -9.62 -8.42
C GLU A 85 7.09 -9.26 -7.53
N GLU A 86 7.18 -9.90 -6.36
CA GLU A 86 8.26 -9.69 -5.40
C GLU A 86 9.64 -9.88 -6.01
N LYS A 87 9.77 -10.83 -6.94
CA LYS A 87 11.05 -11.16 -7.59
C LYS A 87 11.35 -10.32 -8.82
N ILE A 88 10.56 -9.29 -9.10
CA ILE A 88 10.82 -8.41 -10.23
C ILE A 88 12.23 -7.82 -10.13
N ASN A 89 12.98 -7.87 -11.22
CA ASN A 89 14.31 -7.30 -11.22
C ASN A 89 14.27 -5.78 -11.43
N TYR A 90 15.37 -5.11 -11.07
CA TYR A 90 15.46 -3.65 -11.17
C TYR A 90 15.20 -3.13 -12.58
N LYS A 91 15.76 -3.77 -13.59
CA LYS A 91 15.60 -3.34 -14.98
C LYS A 91 14.13 -3.33 -15.41
N SER A 92 13.40 -4.40 -15.11
CA SER A 92 11.98 -4.51 -15.43
C SER A 92 11.15 -3.50 -14.66
N LEU A 93 11.41 -3.35 -13.37
CA LEU A 93 10.70 -2.38 -12.55
C LEU A 93 10.98 -0.95 -13.04
N LYS A 94 12.23 -0.62 -13.32
CA LYS A 94 12.59 0.70 -13.81
C LYS A 94 11.90 1.02 -15.13
N ASN A 95 11.84 0.06 -16.05
CA ASN A 95 11.12 0.25 -17.30
C ASN A 95 9.65 0.58 -17.08
N LEU A 96 8.99 -0.13 -16.17
CA LEU A 96 7.58 0.14 -15.85
C LEU A 96 7.42 1.51 -15.19
N VAL A 97 8.32 1.86 -14.29
CA VAL A 97 8.30 3.16 -13.63
C VAL A 97 8.50 4.29 -14.65
N ASP A 98 9.41 4.14 -15.57
CA ASP A 98 9.70 5.14 -16.60
C ASP A 98 8.51 5.33 -17.56
N ILE A 99 7.79 4.26 -17.87
CA ILE A 99 6.63 4.30 -18.77
C ILE A 99 5.40 4.90 -18.08
N TYR A 100 5.05 4.38 -16.91
CA TYR A 100 3.80 4.71 -16.23
C TYR A 100 3.92 5.83 -15.22
N LYS A 101 5.12 6.14 -14.77
CA LYS A 101 5.42 7.22 -13.83
C LYS A 101 4.47 7.22 -12.63
N PRO A 102 4.40 6.12 -11.86
CA PRO A 102 3.49 6.04 -10.72
C PRO A 102 3.79 7.17 -9.71
N ASN A 103 2.75 7.63 -9.04
CA ASN A 103 2.90 8.66 -8.01
C ASN A 103 3.64 8.12 -6.79
N TYR A 104 3.44 6.83 -6.48
CA TYR A 104 4.05 6.17 -5.33
C TYR A 104 4.55 4.79 -5.70
N LEU A 105 5.62 4.38 -5.01
CA LEU A 105 6.10 3.00 -4.99
C LEU A 105 6.11 2.53 -3.55
N PHE A 106 5.64 1.32 -3.32
CA PHE A 106 5.74 0.66 -2.02
C PHE A 106 6.59 -0.59 -2.19
N VAL A 107 7.83 -0.51 -1.73
CA VAL A 107 8.88 -1.48 -2.04
C VAL A 107 9.71 -1.78 -0.80
N LYS A 108 10.37 -2.94 -0.80
CA LYS A 108 11.32 -3.32 0.25
C LYS A 108 12.44 -2.29 0.36
N LYS A 109 12.83 -1.97 1.60
CA LYS A 109 13.96 -1.06 1.86
C LYS A 109 15.24 -1.57 1.21
N ASN A 110 16.03 -0.61 0.70
CA ASN A 110 17.40 -0.85 0.23
C ASN A 110 17.53 -1.87 -0.90
N VAL A 111 16.42 -2.24 -1.55
CA VAL A 111 16.44 -3.15 -2.70
C VAL A 111 16.48 -2.37 -4.00
N PHE A 112 15.69 -1.30 -4.09
CA PHE A 112 15.61 -0.47 -5.29
C PHE A 112 15.91 0.99 -4.95
N LYS A 113 16.58 1.68 -5.86
CA LYS A 113 16.88 3.11 -5.72
C LYS A 113 16.41 3.85 -6.97
N PHE A 114 15.57 4.85 -6.76
CA PHE A 114 15.04 5.70 -7.82
C PHE A 114 15.30 7.17 -7.48
N ASP A 115 16.08 7.83 -8.32
CA ASP A 115 16.50 9.22 -8.07
C ASP A 115 15.34 10.21 -8.16
N ASP A 116 14.30 9.89 -8.93
CA ASP A 116 13.12 10.74 -9.10
C ASP A 116 12.09 10.58 -7.99
N TYR A 117 12.38 9.76 -6.97
CA TYR A 117 11.48 9.48 -5.87
C TYR A 117 12.12 9.85 -4.54
N GLU A 118 11.28 10.21 -3.59
CA GLU A 118 11.73 10.53 -2.22
C GLU A 118 10.93 9.71 -1.21
N GLN A 119 11.57 9.39 -0.11
CA GLN A 119 10.94 8.61 0.96
C GLN A 119 9.90 9.45 1.67
N VAL A 120 8.72 8.89 1.85
CA VAL A 120 7.61 9.51 2.57
C VAL A 120 7.40 8.85 3.92
N LEU A 121 7.52 7.54 3.96
CA LEU A 121 7.17 6.73 5.12
C LEU A 121 7.92 5.41 5.05
N THR A 122 8.34 4.91 6.21
CA THR A 122 8.85 3.55 6.36
C THR A 122 7.88 2.76 7.22
N PHE A 123 7.52 1.58 6.76
CA PHE A 123 6.72 0.63 7.52
C PHE A 123 7.40 -0.72 7.53
N LYS A 124 7.94 -1.12 8.69
CA LYS A 124 8.75 -2.33 8.85
C LYS A 124 9.87 -2.39 7.79
N ASP A 125 9.87 -3.41 6.93
CA ASP A 125 10.90 -3.59 5.90
C ASP A 125 10.57 -2.92 4.57
N PHE A 126 9.49 -2.14 4.50
CA PHE A 126 9.07 -1.47 3.28
C PHE A 126 9.16 0.05 3.41
N ASP A 127 9.44 0.68 2.28
CA ASP A 127 9.39 2.13 2.13
C ASP A 127 8.28 2.53 1.17
N LEU A 128 7.54 3.56 1.56
CA LEU A 128 6.66 4.29 0.66
C LEU A 128 7.45 5.47 0.11
N ILE A 129 7.67 5.47 -1.19
CA ILE A 129 8.37 6.55 -1.86
C ILE A 129 7.44 7.26 -2.85
N LYS A 130 7.59 8.56 -2.92
CA LYS A 130 6.74 9.43 -3.73
C LYS A 130 7.56 10.06 -4.85
N ARG A 131 6.98 10.11 -6.05
CA ARG A 131 7.64 10.78 -7.17
C ARG A 131 7.78 12.28 -6.89
N LYS A 132 8.99 12.79 -7.08
CA LYS A 132 9.25 14.22 -6.97
C LYS A 132 8.53 14.93 -8.10
N THR A 133 7.75 15.93 -7.76
CA THR A 133 7.08 16.76 -8.75
C THR A 133 8.07 17.80 -9.27
N SER A 134 8.13 17.91 -10.57
CA SER A 134 8.89 18.97 -11.19
C SER A 134 8.26 20.33 -10.94
#